data_3538da8407137cf0fac806ea32b1f5d1
#
_entry.id   3538da8407137cf0fac806ea32b1f5d1
#
_cell.length_a   1.000
_cell.length_b   1.000
_cell.length_c   1.000
_cell.angle_alpha   90.00
_cell.angle_beta   90.00
_cell.angle_gamma   90.00
#
_symmetry.space_group_name_H-M   'P 1'
#
loop_
_entity.id
_entity.type
_entity.pdbx_description
1 polymer ?
#
loop_
_entity_poly.entity_id
_entity_poly.type
_entity_poly.pdbx_seq_one_letter_code
_entity_poly.pdbx_strand_id
1 'polypeptide(L)'
;MAYNKSDELRPKRGKTTQMMLHFKRNGEMMYMENKILHDVIAQFTLPEGEYTVAPYGNGHINVTYCVVKNPGENQKRFILQRVNRYVFKEPVKLIENVEQVTEYLRGVIEAEGGDADRETLTLVPAKDGKNYVIDEEGELWRVYLFVEQTISRDLPDTTELFGLSGSAFGKFQKQLSGFPAEKLVETIVDFQTAGGQELLWCRLGRSGREARGGLPLCA
;
A
#
# COMPACT_ATOMS: atom_id res chain seq x y z
N MET A 1 28.91 -11.68 14.89
CA MET A 1 27.70 -11.47 15.72
C MET A 1 26.49 -11.83 14.86
N ALA A 2 25.79 -12.90 15.20
CA ALA A 2 24.61 -13.36 14.43
C ALA A 2 23.41 -12.50 14.80
N TYR A 3 22.89 -11.78 13.82
CA TYR A 3 21.67 -10.97 13.96
C TYR A 3 20.46 -11.90 13.91
N ASN A 4 19.70 -11.93 15.00
CA ASN A 4 18.57 -12.85 15.16
C ASN A 4 17.34 -12.31 14.41
N LYS A 5 16.95 -12.95 13.30
CA LYS A 5 15.83 -12.60 12.42
C LYS A 5 14.44 -12.66 13.09
N SER A 6 14.34 -13.09 14.33
CA SER A 6 13.06 -13.26 15.05
C SER A 6 12.48 -11.98 15.66
N ASP A 7 13.23 -10.87 15.69
CA ASP A 7 12.75 -9.60 16.28
C ASP A 7 12.04 -8.65 15.31
N GLU A 8 12.09 -8.92 13.99
CA GLU A 8 11.45 -8.04 12.98
C GLU A 8 9.90 -8.16 12.91
N LEU A 9 9.31 -9.17 13.55
CA LEU A 9 7.86 -9.36 13.57
C LEU A 9 7.17 -8.84 14.85
N ARG A 10 7.93 -8.19 15.77
CA ARG A 10 7.32 -7.58 16.95
C ARG A 10 6.81 -6.19 16.64
N PRO A 11 5.49 -5.93 16.78
CA PRO A 11 4.92 -4.60 16.61
C PRO A 11 5.55 -3.64 17.64
N LYS A 12 6.08 -2.52 17.16
CA LYS A 12 6.61 -1.45 18.02
C LYS A 12 5.49 -0.92 18.93
N ARG A 13 5.73 -0.95 20.24
CA ARG A 13 4.80 -0.73 21.37
C ARG A 13 4.04 0.60 21.42
N GLY A 14 4.07 1.48 20.44
CA GLY A 14 3.48 2.81 20.58
C GLY A 14 2.19 3.09 19.82
N LYS A 15 1.95 2.44 18.68
CA LYS A 15 0.78 2.73 17.82
C LYS A 15 -0.20 1.57 17.72
N THR A 16 0.26 0.33 17.91
CA THR A 16 -0.56 -0.88 17.93
C THR A 16 -1.50 -0.91 19.15
N THR A 17 -1.14 -0.23 20.25
CA THR A 17 -1.91 -0.26 21.50
C THR A 17 -3.25 0.47 21.39
N GLN A 18 -3.37 1.51 20.56
CA GLN A 18 -4.62 2.26 20.41
C GLN A 18 -5.60 1.56 19.46
N MET A 19 -5.10 0.94 18.39
CA MET A 19 -5.89 0.06 17.54
C MET A 19 -6.26 -1.24 18.27
N MET A 20 -5.33 -1.86 19.01
CA MET A 20 -5.62 -3.03 19.86
C MET A 20 -6.56 -2.76 21.02
N LEU A 21 -6.64 -1.54 21.56
CA LEU A 21 -7.59 -1.19 22.64
C LEU A 21 -9.04 -1.16 22.13
N HIS A 22 -9.28 -0.80 20.87
CA HIS A 22 -10.59 -0.99 20.22
C HIS A 22 -10.88 -2.47 19.95
N PHE A 23 -9.89 -3.26 19.54
CA PHE A 23 -10.00 -4.70 19.30
C PHE A 23 -10.28 -5.52 20.56
N LYS A 24 -9.72 -5.13 21.72
CA LYS A 24 -9.93 -5.88 22.98
C LYS A 24 -11.30 -5.70 23.59
N ARG A 25 -12.09 -4.73 23.17
CA ARG A 25 -13.43 -4.49 23.77
C ARG A 25 -14.56 -5.30 23.17
N ASN A 26 -14.44 -5.81 21.93
CA ASN A 26 -15.50 -6.62 21.30
C ASN A 26 -14.90 -7.74 20.45
N GLY A 27 -14.85 -8.96 20.99
CA GLY A 27 -14.45 -10.15 20.23
C GLY A 27 -15.23 -10.36 18.92
N GLU A 28 -16.47 -9.87 18.86
CA GLU A 28 -17.30 -9.87 17.65
C GLU A 28 -16.73 -8.96 16.53
N MET A 29 -16.19 -7.78 16.85
CA MET A 29 -15.60 -6.87 15.85
C MET A 29 -14.36 -7.46 15.21
N MET A 30 -13.50 -8.13 16.00
CA MET A 30 -12.30 -8.79 15.46
C MET A 30 -12.65 -9.99 14.58
N TYR A 31 -13.71 -10.73 14.95
CA TYR A 31 -14.23 -11.84 14.14
C TYR A 31 -14.79 -11.34 12.80
N MET A 32 -15.56 -10.27 12.80
CA MET A 32 -16.14 -9.66 11.59
C MET A 32 -15.06 -9.10 10.66
N GLU A 33 -14.05 -8.40 11.20
CA GLU A 33 -12.94 -7.88 10.38
C GLU A 33 -12.15 -9.03 9.73
N ASN A 34 -11.83 -10.08 10.48
CA ASN A 34 -11.17 -11.27 9.93
C ASN A 34 -12.01 -11.94 8.85
N LYS A 35 -13.33 -12.02 9.04
CA LYS A 35 -14.23 -12.57 8.03
C LYS A 35 -14.20 -11.75 6.74
N ILE A 36 -14.34 -10.41 6.83
CA ILE A 36 -14.28 -9.51 5.67
C ILE A 36 -12.96 -9.68 4.91
N LEU A 37 -11.83 -9.73 5.63
CA LEU A 37 -10.51 -9.92 5.01
C LEU A 37 -10.43 -11.26 4.26
N HIS A 38 -10.93 -12.35 4.85
CA HIS A 38 -10.95 -13.66 4.19
C HIS A 38 -11.88 -13.68 2.97
N ASP A 39 -13.06 -13.08 3.08
CA ASP A 39 -14.03 -13.01 1.99
C ASP A 39 -13.51 -12.17 0.81
N VAL A 40 -12.79 -11.08 1.10
CA VAL A 40 -12.14 -10.26 0.08
C VAL A 40 -10.98 -11.02 -0.58
N ILE A 41 -10.09 -11.65 0.20
CA ILE A 41 -8.96 -12.43 -0.31
C ILE A 41 -9.44 -13.56 -1.22
N ALA A 42 -10.52 -14.23 -0.86
CA ALA A 42 -11.09 -15.32 -1.62
C ALA A 42 -11.58 -14.91 -3.03
N GLN A 43 -11.79 -13.62 -3.27
CA GLN A 43 -12.21 -13.11 -4.58
C GLN A 43 -11.02 -12.85 -5.53
N PHE A 44 -9.78 -12.80 -5.03
CA PHE A 44 -8.59 -12.64 -5.88
C PHE A 44 -8.08 -13.98 -6.41
N THR A 45 -7.36 -13.92 -7.54
CA THR A 45 -6.71 -15.08 -8.17
C THR A 45 -5.40 -15.40 -7.47
N LEU A 46 -5.51 -15.81 -6.21
CA LEU A 46 -4.37 -16.23 -5.39
C LEU A 46 -4.19 -17.76 -5.46
N PRO A 47 -2.95 -18.26 -5.32
CA PRO A 47 -2.72 -19.71 -5.27
C PRO A 47 -3.49 -20.36 -4.12
N GLU A 48 -4.00 -21.58 -4.29
CA GLU A 48 -4.70 -22.32 -3.23
C GLU A 48 -3.80 -22.57 -2.02
N GLY A 49 -4.37 -22.52 -0.82
CA GLY A 49 -3.67 -22.76 0.45
C GLY A 49 -4.26 -22.00 1.63
N GLU A 50 -3.63 -22.18 2.79
CA GLU A 50 -3.98 -21.42 3.99
C GLU A 50 -3.32 -20.03 3.94
N TYR A 51 -4.05 -19.04 4.43
CA TYR A 51 -3.59 -17.65 4.49
C TYR A 51 -3.66 -17.12 5.91
N THR A 52 -2.59 -16.42 6.30
CA THR A 52 -2.62 -15.54 7.48
C THR A 52 -2.56 -14.09 7.02
N VAL A 53 -3.26 -13.23 7.74
CA VAL A 53 -3.38 -11.80 7.42
C VAL A 53 -3.00 -11.00 8.65
N ALA A 54 -2.11 -10.03 8.49
CA ALA A 54 -1.69 -9.14 9.57
C ALA A 54 -1.53 -7.70 9.06
N PRO A 55 -1.84 -6.67 9.87
CA PRO A 55 -1.56 -5.29 9.53
C PRO A 55 -0.09 -5.10 9.16
N TYR A 56 0.17 -4.30 8.11
CA TYR A 56 1.51 -4.11 7.58
C TYR A 56 1.81 -2.64 7.25
N GLY A 57 3.04 -2.20 7.61
CA GLY A 57 3.54 -0.87 7.29
C GLY A 57 3.04 0.24 8.23
N ASN A 58 3.54 1.45 7.99
CA ASN A 58 3.24 2.66 8.75
C ASN A 58 2.49 3.71 7.90
N GLY A 59 1.89 3.29 6.77
CA GLY A 59 1.14 4.18 5.88
C GLY A 59 -0.07 4.81 6.59
N HIS A 60 -0.34 6.09 6.28
CA HIS A 60 -1.43 6.85 6.92
C HIS A 60 -2.64 7.06 6.02
N ILE A 61 -2.53 6.74 4.73
CA ILE A 61 -3.60 6.97 3.75
C ILE A 61 -4.45 5.71 3.59
N ASN A 62 -3.84 4.61 3.20
CA ASN A 62 -4.53 3.35 2.96
C ASN A 62 -4.35 2.39 4.13
N VAL A 63 -5.31 1.51 4.35
CA VAL A 63 -5.16 0.39 5.30
C VAL A 63 -4.48 -0.76 4.56
N THR A 64 -3.37 -1.25 5.11
CA THR A 64 -2.51 -2.23 4.44
C THR A 64 -2.30 -3.46 5.32
N TYR A 65 -2.39 -4.62 4.70
CA TYR A 65 -2.16 -5.92 5.33
C TYR A 65 -1.13 -6.71 4.53
N CYS A 66 -0.31 -7.47 5.24
CA CYS A 66 0.50 -8.54 4.64
C CYS A 66 -0.31 -9.83 4.69
N VAL A 67 -0.50 -10.47 3.56
CA VAL A 67 -1.15 -11.76 3.39
C VAL A 67 -0.06 -12.78 3.12
N VAL A 68 0.07 -13.78 4.00
CA VAL A 68 1.08 -14.83 3.90
C VAL A 68 0.41 -16.15 3.60
N LYS A 69 0.76 -16.74 2.47
CA LYS A 69 0.35 -18.10 2.10
C LYS A 69 1.31 -19.11 2.69
N ASN A 70 0.75 -20.19 3.27
CA ASN A 70 1.51 -21.30 3.87
C ASN A 70 2.62 -20.76 4.79
N PRO A 71 2.29 -20.19 5.96
CA PRO A 71 3.28 -19.68 6.90
C PRO A 71 4.31 -20.75 7.25
N GLY A 72 5.60 -20.46 7.04
CA GLY A 72 6.70 -21.39 7.26
C GLY A 72 7.67 -21.42 6.08
N GLU A 73 8.16 -22.62 5.74
CA GLU A 73 9.03 -22.81 4.57
C GLU A 73 8.28 -22.61 3.25
N ASN A 74 8.91 -21.94 2.27
CA ASN A 74 8.32 -21.63 0.96
C ASN A 74 7.06 -20.75 1.01
N GLN A 75 6.95 -19.87 2.00
CA GLN A 75 5.86 -18.91 2.08
C GLN A 75 5.86 -17.96 0.87
N LYS A 76 4.68 -17.62 0.38
CA LYS A 76 4.45 -16.51 -0.56
C LYS A 76 3.73 -15.39 0.15
N ARG A 77 4.15 -14.16 -0.12
CA ARG A 77 3.56 -12.96 0.49
C ARG A 77 2.90 -12.08 -0.56
N PHE A 78 1.83 -11.44 -0.14
CA PHE A 78 1.08 -10.47 -0.91
C PHE A 78 0.76 -9.27 -0.04
N ILE A 79 0.50 -8.14 -0.66
CA ILE A 79 -0.03 -6.96 0.02
C ILE A 79 -1.49 -6.81 -0.36
N LEU A 80 -2.37 -6.87 0.63
CA LEU A 80 -3.78 -6.51 0.51
C LEU A 80 -3.94 -5.08 1.01
N GLN A 81 -4.57 -4.23 0.22
CA GLN A 81 -4.72 -2.82 0.58
C GLN A 81 -6.14 -2.34 0.33
N ARG A 82 -6.76 -1.76 1.37
CA ARG A 82 -8.00 -1.01 1.26
C ARG A 82 -7.69 0.43 0.87
N VAL A 83 -8.24 0.85 -0.26
CA VAL A 83 -8.04 2.20 -0.79
C VAL A 83 -8.91 3.20 -0.02
N ASN A 84 -8.32 4.29 0.41
CA ASN A 84 -9.01 5.34 1.16
C ASN A 84 -9.90 6.19 0.24
N ARG A 85 -11.21 5.92 0.24
CA ARG A 85 -12.21 6.66 -0.56
C ARG A 85 -12.41 8.11 -0.13
N TYR A 86 -11.92 8.50 1.05
CA TYR A 86 -11.99 9.91 1.48
C TYR A 86 -10.91 10.75 0.81
N VAL A 87 -9.77 10.14 0.51
CA VAL A 87 -8.67 10.77 -0.25
C VAL A 87 -8.90 10.60 -1.74
N PHE A 88 -9.14 9.37 -2.20
CA PHE A 88 -9.37 9.03 -3.60
C PHE A 88 -10.86 8.95 -3.87
N LYS A 89 -11.44 10.00 -4.46
CA LYS A 89 -12.89 10.08 -4.70
C LYS A 89 -13.38 9.11 -5.77
N GLU A 90 -12.51 8.77 -6.70
CA GLU A 90 -12.74 7.79 -7.77
C GLU A 90 -11.72 6.64 -7.66
N PRO A 91 -11.87 5.75 -6.64
CA PRO A 91 -10.85 4.74 -6.37
C PRO A 91 -10.69 3.72 -7.52
N VAL A 92 -11.72 3.48 -8.33
CA VAL A 92 -11.62 2.65 -9.53
C VAL A 92 -10.68 3.28 -10.54
N LYS A 93 -10.79 4.59 -10.79
CA LYS A 93 -9.90 5.35 -11.68
C LYS A 93 -8.45 5.32 -11.20
N LEU A 94 -8.26 5.34 -9.88
CA LEU A 94 -6.91 5.16 -9.31
C LEU A 94 -6.33 3.80 -9.69
N ILE A 95 -7.11 2.72 -9.63
CA ILE A 95 -6.60 1.38 -10.00
C ILE A 95 -6.32 1.31 -11.50
N GLU A 96 -7.19 1.87 -12.35
CA GLU A 96 -6.97 1.96 -13.80
C GLU A 96 -5.66 2.71 -14.12
N ASN A 97 -5.38 3.82 -13.43
CA ASN A 97 -4.11 4.54 -13.57
C ASN A 97 -2.90 3.68 -13.15
N VAL A 98 -3.01 3.02 -12.00
CA VAL A 98 -1.93 2.14 -11.50
C VAL A 98 -1.66 1.01 -12.49
N GLU A 99 -2.69 0.37 -13.01
CA GLU A 99 -2.59 -0.70 -14.00
C GLU A 99 -1.84 -0.22 -15.25
N GLN A 100 -2.30 0.87 -15.88
CA GLN A 100 -1.68 1.42 -17.09
C GLN A 100 -0.20 1.77 -16.89
N VAL A 101 0.13 2.41 -15.75
CA VAL A 101 1.51 2.81 -15.45
C VAL A 101 2.38 1.58 -15.17
N THR A 102 1.90 0.62 -14.40
CA THR A 102 2.70 -0.57 -14.05
C THR A 102 2.90 -1.52 -15.21
N GLU A 103 1.90 -1.68 -16.10
CA GLU A 103 2.04 -2.45 -17.35
C GLU A 103 3.07 -1.80 -18.29
N TYR A 104 2.99 -0.48 -18.47
CA TYR A 104 3.97 0.24 -19.27
C TYR A 104 5.38 0.10 -18.72
N LEU A 105 5.56 0.31 -17.42
CA LEU A 105 6.85 0.16 -16.74
C LEU A 105 7.39 -1.25 -16.86
N ARG A 106 6.55 -2.27 -16.73
CA ARG A 106 6.95 -3.67 -16.92
C ARG A 106 7.60 -3.89 -18.28
N GLY A 107 6.96 -3.41 -19.35
CA GLY A 107 7.53 -3.53 -20.70
C GLY A 107 8.86 -2.79 -20.86
N VAL A 108 9.01 -1.59 -20.26
CA VAL A 108 10.26 -0.83 -20.31
C VAL A 108 11.38 -1.54 -19.52
N ILE A 109 11.07 -2.01 -18.31
CA ILE A 109 12.03 -2.69 -17.42
C ILE A 109 12.54 -3.99 -18.08
N GLU A 110 11.63 -4.80 -18.63
CA GLU A 110 11.98 -6.04 -19.34
C GLU A 110 12.82 -5.77 -20.59
N ALA A 111 12.52 -4.72 -21.35
CA ALA A 111 13.31 -4.29 -22.50
C ALA A 111 14.72 -3.81 -22.10
N GLU A 112 14.88 -3.24 -20.92
CA GLU A 112 16.17 -2.86 -20.34
C GLU A 112 16.92 -4.05 -19.69
N GLY A 113 16.32 -5.26 -19.68
CA GLY A 113 16.89 -6.46 -19.05
C GLY A 113 16.79 -6.49 -17.54
N GLY A 114 15.87 -5.69 -16.95
CA GLY A 114 15.59 -5.64 -15.52
C GLY A 114 14.59 -6.70 -15.06
N ASP A 115 14.34 -6.74 -13.76
CA ASP A 115 13.38 -7.64 -13.12
C ASP A 115 12.11 -6.85 -12.75
N ALA A 116 11.07 -6.98 -13.60
CA ALA A 116 9.83 -6.24 -13.45
C ALA A 116 9.07 -6.59 -12.16
N ASP A 117 9.19 -7.81 -11.63
CA ASP A 117 8.53 -8.19 -10.38
C ASP A 117 9.17 -7.54 -9.15
N ARG A 118 10.38 -7.01 -9.29
CA ARG A 118 11.08 -6.28 -8.25
C ARG A 118 11.08 -4.77 -8.43
N GLU A 119 10.99 -4.28 -9.67
CA GLU A 119 11.19 -2.88 -10.01
C GLU A 119 9.87 -2.11 -10.22
N THR A 120 8.75 -2.82 -10.41
CA THR A 120 7.42 -2.20 -10.43
C THR A 120 6.40 -3.04 -9.65
N LEU A 121 5.20 -2.49 -9.43
CA LEU A 121 4.13 -3.24 -8.77
C LEU A 121 3.51 -4.26 -9.74
N THR A 122 3.26 -5.46 -9.23
CA THR A 122 2.51 -6.50 -9.95
C THR A 122 1.16 -6.68 -9.26
N LEU A 123 0.10 -6.17 -9.89
CA LEU A 123 -1.27 -6.35 -9.40
C LEU A 123 -1.70 -7.81 -9.56
N VAL A 124 -2.45 -8.31 -8.58
CA VAL A 124 -3.07 -9.63 -8.64
C VAL A 124 -4.54 -9.44 -9.02
N PRO A 125 -5.00 -10.00 -10.14
CA PRO A 125 -6.38 -9.81 -10.57
C PRO A 125 -7.36 -10.56 -9.67
N ALA A 126 -8.56 -10.03 -9.54
CA ALA A 126 -9.71 -10.73 -9.00
C ALA A 126 -10.21 -11.81 -9.98
N LYS A 127 -11.05 -12.72 -9.50
CA LYS A 127 -11.61 -13.81 -10.30
C LYS A 127 -12.54 -13.34 -11.43
N ASP A 128 -13.04 -12.09 -11.33
CA ASP A 128 -13.81 -11.43 -12.40
C ASP A 128 -12.94 -10.73 -13.44
N GLY A 129 -11.62 -10.80 -13.30
CA GLY A 129 -10.63 -10.20 -14.20
C GLY A 129 -10.27 -8.75 -13.90
N LYS A 130 -10.90 -8.10 -12.92
CA LYS A 130 -10.54 -6.74 -12.49
C LYS A 130 -9.34 -6.77 -11.54
N ASN A 131 -8.60 -5.67 -11.44
CA ASN A 131 -7.48 -5.51 -10.50
C ASN A 131 -7.92 -4.95 -9.13
N TYR A 132 -9.19 -5.12 -8.78
CA TYR A 132 -9.78 -4.72 -7.50
C TYR A 132 -11.02 -5.55 -7.17
N VAL A 133 -11.41 -5.51 -5.89
CA VAL A 133 -12.66 -6.04 -5.37
C VAL A 133 -13.37 -4.92 -4.61
N ILE A 134 -14.69 -4.85 -4.70
CA ILE A 134 -15.52 -3.99 -3.85
C ILE A 134 -16.28 -4.91 -2.89
N ASP A 135 -16.10 -4.68 -1.59
CA ASP A 135 -16.80 -5.46 -0.57
C ASP A 135 -18.26 -4.99 -0.37
N GLU A 136 -18.98 -5.66 0.53
CA GLU A 136 -20.38 -5.37 0.84
C GLU A 136 -20.59 -3.97 1.45
N GLU A 137 -19.54 -3.38 2.05
CA GLU A 137 -19.56 -2.03 2.63
C GLU A 137 -19.21 -0.94 1.59
N GLY A 138 -18.90 -1.36 0.35
CA GLY A 138 -18.50 -0.47 -0.74
C GLY A 138 -17.04 -0.01 -0.63
N GLU A 139 -16.22 -0.68 0.17
CA GLU A 139 -14.79 -0.40 0.25
C GLU A 139 -14.04 -1.10 -0.88
N LEU A 140 -13.11 -0.40 -1.53
CA LEU A 140 -12.32 -0.94 -2.62
C LEU A 140 -11.01 -1.53 -2.10
N TRP A 141 -10.75 -2.77 -2.52
CA TRP A 141 -9.56 -3.53 -2.16
C TRP A 141 -8.76 -3.89 -3.40
N ARG A 142 -7.43 -3.88 -3.25
CA ARG A 142 -6.50 -4.38 -4.26
C ARG A 142 -5.45 -5.28 -3.64
N VAL A 143 -4.91 -6.19 -4.44
CA VAL A 143 -3.79 -7.06 -4.05
C VAL A 143 -2.64 -6.86 -5.03
N TYR A 144 -1.42 -6.86 -4.53
CA TYR A 144 -0.21 -6.95 -5.34
C TYR A 144 0.84 -7.84 -4.71
N LEU A 145 1.77 -8.31 -5.52
CA LEU A 145 2.86 -9.17 -5.05
C LEU A 145 3.71 -8.42 -4.03
N PHE A 146 4.12 -9.11 -2.98
CA PHE A 146 5.10 -8.58 -2.04
C PHE A 146 6.49 -8.62 -2.69
N VAL A 147 7.19 -7.49 -2.72
CA VAL A 147 8.56 -7.45 -3.20
C VAL A 147 9.48 -7.95 -2.11
N GLU A 148 9.99 -9.16 -2.30
CA GLU A 148 10.84 -9.85 -1.32
C GLU A 148 12.22 -9.19 -1.18
N GLN A 149 12.88 -9.41 -0.04
CA GLN A 149 14.24 -8.90 0.24
C GLN A 149 14.36 -7.37 0.13
N THR A 150 13.31 -6.64 0.53
CA THR A 150 13.29 -5.19 0.60
C THR A 150 13.27 -4.73 2.05
N ILE A 151 13.82 -3.54 2.31
CA ILE A 151 13.81 -2.86 3.60
C ILE A 151 13.09 -1.53 3.41
N SER A 152 12.07 -1.27 4.25
CA SER A 152 11.42 0.03 4.32
C SER A 152 12.06 0.87 5.43
N ARG A 153 12.37 2.13 5.13
CA ARG A 153 12.87 3.12 6.09
C ARG A 153 11.98 4.34 6.08
N ASP A 154 11.66 4.86 7.26
CA ASP A 154 10.83 6.05 7.40
C ASP A 154 11.59 7.32 6.97
N LEU A 155 12.91 7.34 7.19
CA LEU A 155 13.81 8.44 6.81
C LEU A 155 15.13 7.88 6.28
N PRO A 156 15.76 8.55 5.29
CA PRO A 156 17.14 8.26 4.91
C PRO A 156 18.07 8.72 6.03
N ASP A 157 18.75 7.79 6.68
CA ASP A 157 19.65 8.05 7.81
C ASP A 157 21.10 8.35 7.37
N THR A 158 21.40 8.23 6.07
CA THR A 158 22.71 8.57 5.50
C THR A 158 22.56 9.36 4.20
N THR A 159 23.57 10.17 3.87
CA THR A 159 23.65 10.90 2.60
C THR A 159 23.65 9.96 1.40
N GLU A 160 24.24 8.77 1.53
CA GLU A 160 24.26 7.73 0.50
C GLU A 160 22.85 7.24 0.20
N LEU A 161 22.06 6.89 1.22
CA LEU A 161 20.66 6.45 1.05
C LEU A 161 19.80 7.55 0.43
N PHE A 162 20.04 8.81 0.79
CA PHE A 162 19.37 9.95 0.16
C PHE A 162 19.72 10.04 -1.32
N GLY A 163 20.99 9.89 -1.68
CA GLY A 163 21.47 9.88 -3.07
C GLY A 163 20.88 8.72 -3.88
N LEU A 164 20.83 7.50 -3.30
CA LEU A 164 20.21 6.33 -3.92
C LEU A 164 18.69 6.56 -4.15
N SER A 165 18.00 7.16 -3.20
CA SER A 165 16.58 7.51 -3.35
C SER A 165 16.35 8.48 -4.51
N GLY A 166 17.19 9.54 -4.63
CA GLY A 166 17.14 10.48 -5.75
C GLY A 166 17.41 9.80 -7.09
N SER A 167 18.40 8.90 -7.15
CA SER A 167 18.74 8.13 -8.35
C SER A 167 17.59 7.20 -8.78
N ALA A 168 16.94 6.53 -7.82
CA ALA A 168 15.79 5.67 -8.09
C ALA A 168 14.62 6.48 -8.66
N PHE A 169 14.36 7.67 -8.09
CA PHE A 169 13.32 8.58 -8.58
C PHE A 169 13.62 9.09 -10.00
N GLY A 170 14.89 9.45 -10.27
CA GLY A 170 15.33 9.84 -11.61
C GLY A 170 15.21 8.72 -12.64
N LYS A 171 15.54 7.46 -12.26
CA LYS A 171 15.33 6.27 -13.10
C LYS A 171 13.84 6.10 -13.43
N PHE A 172 12.98 6.16 -12.43
CA PHE A 172 11.53 6.06 -12.60
C PHE A 172 10.97 7.12 -13.56
N GLN A 173 11.37 8.39 -13.40
CA GLN A 173 10.97 9.47 -14.30
C GLN A 173 11.46 9.23 -15.74
N LYS A 174 12.71 8.77 -15.92
CA LYS A 174 13.25 8.42 -17.22
C LYS A 174 12.46 7.30 -17.87
N GLN A 175 12.15 6.25 -17.15
CA GLN A 175 11.37 5.12 -17.64
C GLN A 175 9.95 5.54 -18.07
N LEU A 176 9.35 6.51 -17.38
CA LEU A 176 8.04 7.07 -17.73
C LEU A 176 8.07 8.14 -18.81
N SER A 177 9.22 8.58 -19.30
CA SER A 177 9.31 9.69 -20.27
C SER A 177 8.54 9.48 -21.57
N GLY A 178 8.32 8.23 -21.97
CA GLY A 178 7.51 7.86 -23.15
C GLY A 178 6.08 7.43 -22.83
N PHE A 179 5.66 7.50 -21.56
CA PHE A 179 4.30 7.13 -21.19
C PHE A 179 3.31 8.22 -21.63
N PRO A 180 2.18 7.85 -22.28
CA PRO A 180 1.15 8.81 -22.70
C PRO A 180 0.33 9.29 -21.50
N ALA A 181 0.84 10.32 -20.80
CA ALA A 181 0.28 10.82 -19.53
C ALA A 181 -1.17 11.33 -19.66
N GLU A 182 -1.61 11.70 -20.87
CA GLU A 182 -2.98 12.10 -21.18
C GLU A 182 -4.02 10.98 -20.98
N LYS A 183 -3.58 9.74 -20.85
CA LYS A 183 -4.43 8.60 -20.51
C LYS A 183 -4.79 8.54 -19.02
N LEU A 184 -4.02 9.20 -18.18
CA LEU A 184 -4.26 9.20 -16.74
C LEU A 184 -5.38 10.15 -16.36
N VAL A 185 -6.19 9.71 -15.40
CA VAL A 185 -7.23 10.53 -14.78
C VAL A 185 -6.67 11.12 -13.49
N GLU A 186 -6.91 12.42 -13.26
CA GLU A 186 -6.56 13.05 -12.01
C GLU A 186 -7.40 12.47 -10.86
N THR A 187 -6.75 11.76 -9.94
CA THR A 187 -7.41 11.05 -8.83
C THR A 187 -7.47 11.86 -7.53
N ILE A 188 -6.65 12.90 -7.42
CA ILE A 188 -6.67 13.88 -6.35
C ILE A 188 -6.67 15.25 -7.02
N VAL A 189 -7.82 15.90 -7.04
CA VAL A 189 -8.01 17.19 -7.70
C VAL A 189 -7.03 18.23 -7.13
N ASP A 190 -6.39 18.95 -8.04
CA ASP A 190 -5.42 20.02 -7.73
C ASP A 190 -4.21 19.59 -6.88
N PHE A 191 -3.87 18.29 -6.86
CA PHE A 191 -2.76 17.78 -6.04
C PHE A 191 -1.42 18.46 -6.33
N GLN A 192 -1.18 18.84 -7.58
CA GLN A 192 0.03 19.52 -8.02
C GLN A 192 0.01 21.05 -7.82
N THR A 193 -1.13 21.60 -7.44
CA THR A 193 -1.25 23.01 -7.07
C THR A 193 -0.91 23.23 -5.60
N ALA A 194 -0.40 24.42 -5.24
CA ALA A 194 -0.12 24.75 -3.84
C ALA A 194 -1.35 24.56 -2.94
N GLY A 195 -2.54 24.96 -3.41
CA GLY A 195 -3.81 24.78 -2.69
C GLY A 195 -4.21 23.31 -2.52
N GLY A 196 -4.00 22.46 -3.54
CA GLY A 196 -4.31 21.04 -3.46
C GLY A 196 -3.41 20.28 -2.47
N GLN A 197 -2.13 20.61 -2.44
CA GLN A 197 -1.19 20.06 -1.46
C GLN A 197 -1.54 20.49 -0.03
N GLU A 198 -1.85 21.77 0.19
CA GLU A 198 -2.27 22.28 1.50
C GLU A 198 -3.57 21.59 1.98
N LEU A 199 -4.56 21.43 1.11
CA LEU A 199 -5.80 20.75 1.45
C LEU A 199 -5.57 19.27 1.82
N LEU A 200 -4.66 18.57 1.12
CA LEU A 200 -4.30 17.20 1.44
C LEU A 200 -3.61 17.12 2.80
N TRP A 201 -2.63 18.00 3.05
CA TRP A 201 -1.92 18.05 4.34
C TRP A 201 -2.86 18.44 5.49
N CYS A 202 -3.79 19.37 5.26
CA CYS A 202 -4.81 19.73 6.26
C CYS A 202 -5.77 18.59 6.55
N ARG A 203 -6.14 17.77 5.57
CA ARG A 203 -7.00 16.59 5.76
C ARG A 203 -6.28 15.45 6.47
N LEU A 204 -5.04 15.17 6.09
CA LEU A 204 -4.18 14.18 6.75
C LEU A 204 -3.81 14.61 8.18
N GLY A 205 -3.55 15.91 8.38
CA GLY A 205 -3.25 16.48 9.70
C GLY A 205 -4.44 16.48 10.66
N ARG A 206 -5.70 16.49 10.17
CA ARG A 206 -6.88 16.37 11.04
C ARG A 206 -7.09 14.94 11.55
N SER A 207 -6.85 13.94 10.72
CA SER A 207 -6.92 12.53 11.17
C SER A 207 -5.81 12.16 12.16
N GLY A 208 -4.69 12.91 12.15
CA GLY A 208 -3.57 12.72 13.09
C GLY A 208 -3.61 13.60 14.34
N ARG A 209 -4.49 14.61 14.42
CA ARG A 209 -4.54 15.58 15.54
C ARG A 209 -5.48 15.22 16.67
N GLU A 210 -6.42 14.34 16.47
CA GLU A 210 -7.14 13.74 17.62
C GLU A 210 -6.21 12.93 18.53
N ALA A 211 -4.95 12.68 18.08
CA ALA A 211 -3.93 11.95 18.83
C ALA A 211 -2.85 12.84 19.49
N ARG A 212 -2.74 14.13 19.18
CA ARG A 212 -1.73 15.04 19.78
C ARG A 212 -2.27 16.47 19.81
N GLY A 213 -2.50 17.01 21.00
CA GLY A 213 -2.85 18.40 21.24
C GLY A 213 -1.75 19.36 20.74
N GLY A 214 -1.83 19.82 19.52
CA GLY A 214 -0.90 20.76 18.91
C GLY A 214 -1.62 21.78 18.04
N LEU A 215 -1.23 23.03 18.17
CA LEU A 215 -1.78 24.27 17.62
C LEU A 215 -2.06 24.24 16.10
N PRO A 216 -3.08 24.97 15.62
CA PRO A 216 -3.44 25.02 14.21
C PRO A 216 -2.46 25.90 13.41
N LEU A 217 -1.83 25.30 12.39
CA LEU A 217 -1.08 25.98 11.35
C LEU A 217 -1.91 26.07 10.06
N CYS A 218 -3.09 26.67 10.14
CA CYS A 218 -3.87 27.13 8.97
C CYS A 218 -4.65 28.37 9.44
N ALA A 219 -4.10 29.52 9.23
CA ALA A 219 -4.80 30.79 9.18
C ALA A 219 -4.84 31.27 7.75
#